data_cf65aec8c10b7071a446d9493a393c65
#
_entry.id   cf65aec8c10b7071a446d9493a393c65
#
_cell.length_a   1.000
_cell.length_b   1.000
_cell.length_c   1.000
_cell.angle_alpha   90.00
_cell.angle_beta   90.00
_cell.angle_gamma   90.00
#
_symmetry.space_group_name_H-M   'P 1'
#
loop_
_entity.id
_entity.type
_entity.pdbx_description
1 polymer ?
#
loop_
_entity_poly.entity_id
_entity_poly.type
_entity_poly.pdbx_seq_one_letter_code
_entity_poly.pdbx_strand_id
1 'polypeptide(L)'
;TPSNSSAASDVYKRQVLNDDGTVSYPEGEDATTVPYTAQLSCGTLGNFFLMYPTAGTDPASLDWELEQNKTAKTSPAMGFTFDSSSVKTQYTAVKNVVSQYLPGLICGSLDPDTEIDKFVKALNDAGYQDILNAKQEQLDAWAAQK
;
A
#
# COMPACT_ATOMS: atom_id res chain seq x y z
N THR A 1 21.04 19.98 13.17
CA THR A 1 21.34 19.46 11.83
C THR A 1 20.72 18.09 11.70
N PRO A 2 19.76 17.86 10.79
CA PRO A 2 19.22 16.54 10.57
C PRO A 2 20.36 15.62 10.11
N SER A 3 20.54 14.52 10.80
CA SER A 3 21.50 13.48 10.47
C SER A 3 20.99 12.62 9.30
N ASN A 4 20.68 13.24 8.18
CA ASN A 4 20.28 12.55 6.96
C ASN A 4 21.50 12.31 6.09
N SER A 5 22.31 11.31 6.47
CA SER A 5 23.50 10.95 5.71
C SER A 5 23.18 10.51 4.26
N SER A 6 22.02 9.92 4.00
CA SER A 6 21.61 9.56 2.64
C SER A 6 21.10 10.75 1.83
N ALA A 7 20.24 11.58 2.39
CA ALA A 7 19.78 12.81 1.72
C ALA A 7 20.89 13.83 1.56
N ALA A 8 21.81 13.96 2.53
CA ALA A 8 22.95 14.87 2.43
C ALA A 8 23.97 14.44 1.37
N SER A 9 24.16 13.14 1.13
CA SER A 9 25.06 12.68 0.06
C SER A 9 24.47 12.91 -1.34
N ASP A 10 23.16 12.90 -1.50
CA ASP A 10 22.48 13.18 -2.75
C ASP A 10 22.42 14.69 -3.03
N VAL A 11 22.16 15.52 -2.03
CA VAL A 11 22.18 16.98 -2.14
C VAL A 11 23.58 17.50 -2.53
N TYR A 12 24.65 16.91 -2.01
CA TYR A 12 26.01 17.41 -2.26
C TYR A 12 26.58 17.16 -3.66
N LYS A 13 26.02 16.19 -4.40
CA LYS A 13 26.61 15.78 -5.68
C LYS A 13 25.65 15.70 -6.85
N ARG A 14 24.32 15.78 -6.63
CA ARG A 14 23.33 15.43 -7.65
C ARG A 14 22.04 16.23 -7.62
N GLN A 15 21.83 17.02 -6.60
CA GLN A 15 20.67 17.88 -6.46
C GLN A 15 21.12 19.26 -6.00
N VAL A 16 20.42 20.28 -6.47
CA VAL A 16 20.59 21.67 -6.06
C VAL A 16 19.42 22.02 -5.15
N LEU A 17 19.71 22.50 -3.94
CA LEU A 17 18.69 23.04 -3.05
C LEU A 17 18.31 24.44 -3.54
N ASN A 18 17.05 24.64 -3.85
CA ASN A 18 16.48 25.90 -4.30
C ASN A 18 16.10 26.78 -3.11
N ASP A 19 15.97 28.09 -3.36
CA ASP A 19 15.58 29.07 -2.32
C ASP A 19 14.16 28.84 -1.76
N ASP A 20 13.29 28.15 -2.51
CA ASP A 20 11.93 27.80 -2.10
C ASP A 20 11.86 26.51 -1.25
N GLY A 21 13.01 25.90 -0.93
CA GLY A 21 13.07 24.67 -0.15
C GLY A 21 12.82 23.40 -0.95
N THR A 22 12.76 23.48 -2.28
CA THR A 22 12.72 22.31 -3.17
C THR A 22 14.12 21.91 -3.63
N VAL A 23 14.25 20.75 -4.27
CA VAL A 23 15.48 20.28 -4.89
C VAL A 23 15.28 20.07 -6.38
N SER A 24 16.28 20.44 -7.17
CA SER A 24 16.33 20.22 -8.61
C SER A 24 17.60 19.49 -9.03
N TYR A 25 17.62 18.95 -10.24
CA TYR A 25 18.85 18.42 -10.82
C TYR A 25 19.81 19.57 -11.18
N PRO A 26 21.13 19.32 -11.23
CA PRO A 26 22.09 20.29 -11.73
C PRO A 26 21.74 20.74 -13.15
N GLU A 27 22.22 21.91 -13.53
CA GLU A 27 21.99 22.48 -14.86
C GLU A 27 22.45 21.51 -15.96
N GLY A 28 21.55 21.19 -16.89
CA GLY A 28 21.80 20.26 -18.00
C GLY A 28 21.60 18.78 -17.66
N GLU A 29 21.20 18.45 -16.44
CA GLU A 29 20.93 17.07 -16.03
C GLU A 29 19.45 16.84 -15.71
N ASP A 30 19.02 15.58 -15.84
CA ASP A 30 17.68 15.11 -15.48
C ASP A 30 17.75 13.71 -14.83
N ALA A 31 16.60 13.12 -14.54
CA ALA A 31 16.50 11.79 -13.90
C ALA A 31 17.18 10.67 -14.69
N THR A 32 17.46 10.87 -15.99
CA THR A 32 18.04 9.87 -16.88
C THR A 32 19.55 10.06 -17.08
N THR A 33 20.04 11.29 -16.93
CA THR A 33 21.44 11.67 -17.18
C THR A 33 22.29 11.66 -15.91
N VAL A 34 21.67 11.76 -14.74
CA VAL A 34 22.39 11.70 -13.46
C VAL A 34 23.09 10.37 -13.31
N PRO A 35 24.41 10.35 -12.97
CA PRO A 35 25.20 9.11 -12.94
C PRO A 35 24.71 8.03 -11.95
N TYR A 36 23.79 8.37 -11.05
CA TYR A 36 23.26 7.45 -10.06
C TYR A 36 21.88 7.91 -9.58
N THR A 37 20.87 7.14 -9.82
CA THR A 37 19.56 7.26 -9.18
C THR A 37 19.38 6.12 -8.18
N ALA A 38 19.57 6.39 -6.89
CA ALA A 38 19.13 5.46 -5.87
C ALA A 38 17.61 5.61 -5.73
N GLN A 39 16.87 4.74 -6.36
CA GLN A 39 15.45 4.55 -6.05
C GLN A 39 15.31 3.77 -4.74
N LEU A 40 15.82 4.32 -3.65
CA LEU A 40 15.45 3.86 -2.34
C LEU A 40 14.04 4.37 -2.07
N SER A 41 13.13 3.46 -1.83
CA SER A 41 11.77 3.75 -1.35
C SER A 41 11.90 4.41 0.04
N CYS A 42 12.22 5.70 0.06
CA CYS A 42 12.50 6.45 1.28
C CYS A 42 11.33 6.44 2.28
N GLY A 43 10.11 6.22 1.79
CA GLY A 43 8.95 5.97 2.65
C GLY A 43 9.06 4.69 3.49
N THR A 44 9.98 3.77 3.15
CA THR A 44 10.19 2.52 3.90
C THR A 44 11.38 2.58 4.86
N LEU A 45 12.37 3.44 4.59
CA LEU A 45 13.66 3.44 5.31
C LEU A 45 13.95 4.74 6.07
N GLY A 46 12.98 5.60 6.27
CA GLY A 46 13.22 6.86 6.96
C GLY A 46 11.94 7.65 7.19
N ASN A 47 12.11 8.87 7.66
CA ASN A 47 10.99 9.78 7.79
C ASN A 47 10.86 10.62 6.50
N PHE A 48 9.87 10.28 5.68
CA PHE A 48 9.55 10.96 4.44
C PHE A 48 9.32 12.48 4.62
N PHE A 49 8.76 12.89 5.74
CA PHE A 49 8.51 14.31 6.05
C PHE A 49 9.76 15.14 6.32
N LEU A 50 10.94 14.52 6.37
CA LEU A 50 12.23 15.21 6.47
C LEU A 50 12.94 15.37 5.12
N MET A 51 12.32 14.94 4.03
CA MET A 51 12.87 15.08 2.68
C MET A 51 12.54 16.46 2.09
N TYR A 52 13.41 16.94 1.22
CA TYR A 52 13.09 18.09 0.39
C TYR A 52 12.25 17.64 -0.81
N PRO A 53 11.10 18.28 -1.09
CA PRO A 53 10.32 18.00 -2.29
C PRO A 53 11.08 18.38 -3.56
N THR A 54 10.82 17.71 -4.67
CA THR A 54 11.42 18.07 -5.97
C THR A 54 10.81 19.34 -6.52
N ALA A 55 11.59 20.08 -7.31
CA ALA A 55 11.11 21.29 -7.97
C ALA A 55 9.83 21.03 -8.79
N GLY A 56 8.85 21.90 -8.65
CA GLY A 56 7.51 21.73 -9.24
C GLY A 56 6.51 21.00 -8.35
N THR A 57 6.95 20.42 -7.21
CA THR A 57 6.06 19.91 -6.17
C THR A 57 5.72 21.05 -5.20
N ASP A 58 4.46 21.19 -4.83
CA ASP A 58 4.08 22.14 -3.78
C ASP A 58 4.72 21.72 -2.44
N PRO A 59 5.58 22.54 -1.83
CA PRO A 59 6.19 22.24 -0.53
C PRO A 59 5.15 21.94 0.58
N ALA A 60 3.96 22.55 0.48
CA ALA A 60 2.86 22.31 1.42
C ALA A 60 2.25 20.90 1.30
N SER A 61 2.57 20.13 0.26
CA SER A 61 2.06 18.77 0.08
C SER A 61 2.46 17.82 1.23
N LEU A 62 3.67 17.98 1.77
CA LEU A 62 4.14 17.17 2.91
C LEU A 62 3.38 17.50 4.19
N ASP A 63 3.09 18.78 4.43
CA ASP A 63 2.28 19.21 5.58
C ASP A 63 0.84 18.71 5.45
N TRP A 64 0.28 18.73 4.24
CA TRP A 64 -1.04 18.19 3.96
C TRP A 64 -1.11 16.69 4.23
N GLU A 65 -0.12 15.91 3.76
CA GLU A 65 -0.05 14.46 4.02
C GLU A 65 0.07 14.17 5.54
N LEU A 66 0.90 14.95 6.24
CA LEU A 66 1.04 14.82 7.69
C LEU A 66 -0.27 15.10 8.42
N GLU A 67 -1.02 16.11 7.98
CA GLU A 67 -2.32 16.43 8.54
C GLU A 67 -3.38 15.35 8.25
N GLN A 68 -3.37 14.78 7.03
CA GLN A 68 -4.22 13.63 6.70
C GLN A 68 -3.93 12.43 7.64
N ASN A 69 -2.67 12.15 7.92
CA ASN A 69 -2.29 11.08 8.86
C ASN A 69 -2.78 11.34 10.29
N LYS A 70 -2.78 12.60 10.76
CA LYS A 70 -3.27 12.97 12.09
C LYS A 70 -4.79 12.91 12.19
N THR A 71 -5.49 13.29 11.13
CA THR A 71 -6.95 13.40 11.09
C THR A 71 -7.65 12.16 10.54
N ALA A 72 -6.89 11.19 10.02
CA ALA A 72 -7.41 9.95 9.49
C ALA A 72 -8.24 9.18 10.54
N LYS A 73 -9.43 8.78 10.14
CA LYS A 73 -10.29 7.94 10.98
C LYS A 73 -9.75 6.51 11.02
N THR A 74 -9.47 6.03 12.21
CA THR A 74 -9.08 4.64 12.43
C THR A 74 -10.26 3.70 12.23
N SER A 75 -10.05 2.58 11.54
CA SER A 75 -11.09 1.55 11.44
C SER A 75 -11.48 1.04 12.83
N PRO A 76 -12.78 0.84 13.13
CA PRO A 76 -13.22 0.21 14.37
C PRO A 76 -12.63 -1.18 14.57
N ALA A 77 -12.29 -1.88 13.49
CA ALA A 77 -11.68 -3.22 13.50
C ALA A 77 -10.13 -3.18 13.56
N MET A 78 -9.51 -2.03 13.80
CA MET A 78 -8.06 -1.96 13.92
C MET A 78 -7.56 -2.77 15.12
N GLY A 79 -6.61 -3.68 14.84
CA GLY A 79 -6.06 -4.63 15.80
C GLY A 79 -6.76 -5.98 15.84
N PHE A 80 -7.87 -6.16 15.09
CA PHE A 80 -8.49 -7.47 14.92
C PHE A 80 -7.66 -8.37 14.02
N THR A 81 -7.43 -9.61 14.46
CA THR A 81 -6.78 -10.66 13.66
C THR A 81 -7.69 -11.88 13.61
N PHE A 82 -8.03 -12.33 12.41
CA PHE A 82 -8.87 -13.49 12.20
C PHE A 82 -8.08 -14.79 12.36
N ASP A 83 -8.56 -15.68 13.21
CA ASP A 83 -8.07 -17.07 13.31
C ASP A 83 -8.89 -18.00 12.38
N SER A 84 -8.27 -18.48 11.33
CA SER A 84 -8.90 -19.36 10.35
C SER A 84 -8.89 -20.85 10.73
N SER A 85 -8.45 -21.22 11.93
CA SER A 85 -8.28 -22.61 12.34
C SER A 85 -9.57 -23.43 12.26
N SER A 86 -10.72 -22.83 12.62
CA SER A 86 -12.03 -23.49 12.58
C SER A 86 -12.58 -23.75 11.18
N VAL A 87 -12.09 -23.00 10.18
CA VAL A 87 -12.54 -23.06 8.76
C VAL A 87 -11.40 -23.32 7.80
N LYS A 88 -10.37 -24.00 8.25
CA LYS A 88 -9.12 -24.21 7.47
C LYS A 88 -9.35 -24.92 6.13
N THR A 89 -10.27 -25.88 6.10
CA THR A 89 -10.61 -26.64 4.88
C THR A 89 -11.26 -25.71 3.85
N GLN A 90 -12.28 -24.96 4.26
CA GLN A 90 -12.99 -24.00 3.43
C GLN A 90 -12.04 -22.89 2.96
N TYR A 91 -11.19 -22.39 3.87
CA TYR A 91 -10.20 -21.38 3.53
C TYR A 91 -9.23 -21.85 2.42
N THR A 92 -8.77 -23.10 2.49
CA THR A 92 -7.93 -23.69 1.44
C THR A 92 -8.67 -23.87 0.13
N ALA A 93 -9.92 -24.37 0.17
CA ALA A 93 -10.77 -24.55 -1.00
C ALA A 93 -11.05 -23.21 -1.71
N VAL A 94 -11.43 -22.18 -0.95
CA VAL A 94 -11.68 -20.83 -1.47
C VAL A 94 -10.41 -20.24 -2.09
N LYS A 95 -9.24 -20.38 -1.46
CA LYS A 95 -7.96 -19.95 -2.07
C LYS A 95 -7.70 -20.61 -3.42
N ASN A 96 -7.99 -21.88 -3.56
CA ASN A 96 -7.82 -22.60 -4.83
C ASN A 96 -8.75 -22.02 -5.91
N VAL A 97 -10.02 -21.77 -5.57
CA VAL A 97 -10.98 -21.12 -6.50
C VAL A 97 -10.49 -19.73 -6.92
N VAL A 98 -10.05 -18.92 -5.95
CA VAL A 98 -9.49 -17.58 -6.25
C VAL A 98 -8.29 -17.69 -7.20
N SER A 99 -7.36 -18.61 -6.95
CA SER A 99 -6.18 -18.81 -7.79
C SER A 99 -6.53 -19.28 -9.21
N GLN A 100 -7.64 -19.97 -9.37
CA GLN A 100 -8.12 -20.48 -10.66
C GLN A 100 -8.74 -19.37 -11.53
N TYR A 101 -9.55 -18.49 -10.94
CA TYR A 101 -10.33 -17.49 -11.69
C TYR A 101 -9.66 -16.12 -11.74
N LEU A 102 -9.12 -15.65 -10.61
CA LEU A 102 -8.72 -14.26 -10.47
C LEU A 102 -7.63 -13.80 -11.44
N PRO A 103 -6.58 -14.59 -11.73
CA PRO A 103 -5.56 -14.16 -12.71
C PRO A 103 -6.16 -13.96 -14.10
N GLY A 104 -7.05 -14.87 -14.53
CA GLY A 104 -7.71 -14.78 -15.84
C GLY A 104 -8.64 -13.57 -15.97
N LEU A 105 -9.38 -13.25 -14.91
CA LEU A 105 -10.25 -12.07 -14.85
C LEU A 105 -9.44 -10.77 -14.84
N ILE A 106 -8.35 -10.70 -14.07
CA ILE A 106 -7.51 -9.48 -13.99
C ILE A 106 -6.79 -9.20 -15.32
N CYS A 107 -6.25 -10.21 -15.97
CA CYS A 107 -5.53 -10.01 -17.24
C CYS A 107 -6.44 -10.04 -18.48
N GLY A 108 -7.76 -10.18 -18.31
CA GLY A 108 -8.74 -10.14 -19.40
C GLY A 108 -8.73 -11.38 -20.29
N SER A 109 -8.14 -12.51 -19.87
CA SER A 109 -8.21 -13.78 -20.60
C SER A 109 -9.51 -14.54 -20.35
N LEU A 110 -10.25 -14.18 -19.31
CA LEU A 110 -11.61 -14.63 -19.03
C LEU A 110 -12.57 -13.47 -19.19
N ASP A 111 -13.69 -13.71 -19.88
CA ASP A 111 -14.74 -12.72 -20.06
C ASP A 111 -15.51 -12.51 -18.74
N PRO A 112 -15.44 -11.32 -18.10
CA PRO A 112 -16.11 -11.08 -16.84
C PRO A 112 -17.62 -11.25 -16.90
N ASP A 113 -18.26 -10.93 -18.02
CA ASP A 113 -19.73 -11.02 -18.15
C ASP A 113 -20.24 -12.47 -18.06
N THR A 114 -19.40 -13.43 -18.42
CA THR A 114 -19.74 -14.87 -18.38
C THR A 114 -19.15 -15.62 -17.20
N GLU A 115 -18.02 -15.15 -16.66
CA GLU A 115 -17.23 -15.91 -15.67
C GLU A 115 -17.41 -15.42 -14.23
N ILE A 116 -17.86 -14.18 -13.98
CA ILE A 116 -18.05 -13.69 -12.61
C ILE A 116 -19.11 -14.50 -11.87
N ASP A 117 -20.24 -14.82 -12.49
CA ASP A 117 -21.30 -15.61 -11.84
C ASP A 117 -20.81 -17.02 -11.50
N LYS A 118 -20.02 -17.63 -12.37
CA LYS A 118 -19.42 -18.96 -12.13
C LYS A 118 -18.40 -18.90 -11.01
N PHE A 119 -17.60 -17.85 -10.97
CA PHE A 119 -16.62 -17.62 -9.91
C PHE A 119 -17.31 -17.44 -8.56
N VAL A 120 -18.32 -16.60 -8.46
CA VAL A 120 -19.10 -16.38 -7.24
C VAL A 120 -19.77 -17.68 -6.77
N LYS A 121 -20.36 -18.44 -7.70
CA LYS A 121 -20.92 -19.76 -7.38
C LYS A 121 -19.87 -20.71 -6.84
N ALA A 122 -18.70 -20.80 -7.49
CA ALA A 122 -17.62 -21.67 -7.05
C ALA A 122 -17.08 -21.29 -5.66
N LEU A 123 -17.01 -19.99 -5.34
CA LEU A 123 -16.65 -19.51 -4.00
C LEU A 123 -17.64 -19.97 -2.94
N ASN A 124 -18.94 -19.85 -3.21
CA ASN A 124 -19.99 -20.28 -2.28
C ASN A 124 -19.97 -21.81 -2.10
N ASP A 125 -19.83 -22.56 -3.18
CA ASP A 125 -19.71 -24.03 -3.14
C ASP A 125 -18.45 -24.49 -2.36
N ALA A 126 -17.39 -23.68 -2.35
CA ALA A 126 -16.16 -23.92 -1.58
C ALA A 126 -16.26 -23.56 -0.08
N GLY A 127 -17.40 -23.03 0.38
CA GLY A 127 -17.63 -22.67 1.78
C GLY A 127 -17.23 -21.24 2.15
N TYR A 128 -17.28 -20.31 1.18
CA TYR A 128 -16.97 -18.90 1.44
C TYR A 128 -17.84 -18.28 2.53
N GLN A 129 -19.14 -18.65 2.58
CA GLN A 129 -20.07 -18.17 3.61
C GLN A 129 -19.68 -18.64 5.03
N ASP A 130 -19.15 -19.84 5.17
CA ASP A 130 -18.67 -20.33 6.48
C ASP A 130 -17.51 -19.51 7.01
N ILE A 131 -16.59 -19.08 6.10
CA ILE A 131 -15.48 -18.20 6.46
C ILE A 131 -15.98 -16.83 6.90
N LEU A 132 -16.95 -16.26 6.19
CA LEU A 132 -17.54 -14.97 6.55
C LEU A 132 -18.21 -15.04 7.92
N ASN A 133 -18.99 -16.07 8.19
CA ASN A 133 -19.69 -16.26 9.46
C ASN A 133 -18.69 -16.39 10.61
N ALA A 134 -17.68 -17.25 10.46
CA ALA A 134 -16.64 -17.43 11.48
C ALA A 134 -15.84 -16.13 11.74
N LYS A 135 -15.57 -15.36 10.68
CA LYS A 135 -14.88 -14.07 10.82
C LYS A 135 -15.76 -13.04 11.53
N GLN A 136 -17.06 -13.00 11.22
CA GLN A 136 -18.00 -12.08 11.86
C GLN A 136 -18.15 -12.39 13.34
N GLU A 137 -18.32 -13.68 13.71
CA GLU A 137 -18.40 -14.09 15.11
C GLU A 137 -17.16 -13.66 15.92
N GLN A 138 -15.97 -13.88 15.35
CA GLN A 138 -14.73 -13.48 16.01
C GLN A 138 -14.60 -11.95 16.12
N LEU A 139 -15.03 -11.21 15.11
CA LEU A 139 -15.03 -9.75 15.11
C LEU A 139 -15.99 -9.21 16.18
N ASP A 140 -17.18 -9.76 16.27
CA ASP A 140 -18.19 -9.34 17.26
C ASP A 140 -17.73 -9.66 18.69
N ALA A 141 -17.15 -10.84 18.91
CA ALA A 141 -16.58 -11.22 20.20
C ALA A 141 -15.38 -10.33 20.60
N TRP A 142 -14.54 -9.97 19.64
CA TRP A 142 -13.43 -9.06 19.86
C TRP A 142 -13.89 -7.62 20.15
N ALA A 143 -14.89 -7.14 19.41
CA ALA A 143 -15.45 -5.81 19.60
C ALA A 143 -16.15 -5.66 20.99
N ALA A 144 -16.77 -6.71 21.48
CA ALA A 144 -17.40 -6.72 22.81
C ALA A 144 -16.40 -6.66 23.98
N GLN A 145 -15.09 -6.90 23.73
CA GLN A 145 -14.02 -6.84 24.74
C GLN A 145 -13.28 -5.51 24.75
N LYS A 146 -13.60 -4.60 23.83
CA LYS A 146 -12.91 -3.31 23.63
C LYS A 146 -13.65 -2.17 24.31
#